data_cc7bba1fa7b0447ec5a10afcdecb3fbe
#
_entry.id   cc7bba1fa7b0447ec5a10afcdecb3fbe
#
_cell.length_a   1.000
_cell.length_b   1.000
_cell.length_c   1.000
_cell.angle_alpha   90.00
_cell.angle_beta   90.00
_cell.angle_gamma   90.00
#
_symmetry.space_group_name_H-M   'P 1'
#
loop_
_entity.id
_entity.type
_entity.pdbx_description
1 polymer ?
#
loop_
_entity_poly.entity_id
_entity_poly.type
_entity_poly.pdbx_seq_one_letter_code
_entity_poly.pdbx_strand_id
1 'polypeptide(L)'
;CIRDRYDAGDKFYFVNRGKAIILTVMGKDGLDKGIRLAAAHIDSPRLDLKQNPLYEDKELCLFKTHYYGGIKKYQWTTVPMSLHGVVIKADGESVTVNIGEDKDDPVFCVTDILPHLADAQMKRPAPQLIKGEELNLLIGSRPFRDDAVSNKVKLNIMAILNEKYGIVED
;
A
#
# COMPACT_ATOMS: atom_id res chain seq x y z
N CYS A 1 -12.48 -32.28 -8.25
CA CYS A 1 -12.23 -33.73 -7.99
C CYS A 1 -11.65 -33.89 -6.61
N ILE A 2 -12.30 -34.66 -5.78
CA ILE A 2 -11.70 -35.15 -4.50
C ILE A 2 -10.69 -36.20 -4.94
N ARG A 3 -9.41 -35.95 -4.69
CA ARG A 3 -8.35 -36.93 -4.95
C ARG A 3 -8.19 -37.75 -3.68
N ASP A 4 -8.57 -39.00 -3.71
CA ASP A 4 -8.58 -39.86 -2.53
C ASP A 4 -7.19 -40.44 -2.21
N ARG A 5 -6.19 -40.19 -3.04
CA ARG A 5 -4.82 -40.69 -2.89
C ARG A 5 -3.80 -39.70 -3.46
N TYR A 6 -2.72 -39.52 -2.72
CA TYR A 6 -1.55 -38.73 -3.13
C TYR A 6 -0.31 -39.63 -3.17
N ASP A 7 0.52 -39.43 -4.19
CA ASP A 7 1.77 -40.16 -4.35
C ASP A 7 2.96 -39.28 -3.86
N ALA A 8 4.06 -39.95 -3.57
CA ALA A 8 5.29 -39.26 -3.16
C ALA A 8 5.75 -38.25 -4.25
N GLY A 9 5.98 -37.01 -3.87
CA GLY A 9 6.33 -35.91 -4.78
C GLY A 9 5.16 -35.09 -5.28
N ASP A 10 3.90 -35.51 -5.04
CA ASP A 10 2.73 -34.71 -5.38
C ASP A 10 2.79 -33.37 -4.60
N LYS A 11 2.42 -32.29 -5.31
CA LYS A 11 2.40 -30.93 -4.78
C LYS A 11 0.98 -30.40 -4.77
N PHE A 12 0.57 -29.79 -3.69
CA PHE A 12 -0.71 -29.11 -3.58
C PHE A 12 -0.62 -27.94 -2.64
N TYR A 13 -1.60 -27.05 -2.70
CA TYR A 13 -1.69 -25.93 -1.80
C TYR A 13 -3.13 -25.70 -1.35
N PHE A 14 -3.24 -25.05 -0.21
CA PHE A 14 -4.53 -24.61 0.34
C PHE A 14 -4.43 -23.13 0.73
N VAL A 15 -5.36 -22.33 0.25
CA VAL A 15 -5.47 -20.91 0.60
C VAL A 15 -6.59 -20.75 1.62
N ASN A 16 -6.25 -20.21 2.78
CA ASN A 16 -7.22 -19.93 3.84
C ASN A 16 -7.61 -18.46 3.82
N ARG A 17 -8.84 -18.17 3.40
CA ARG A 17 -9.47 -16.84 3.39
C ARG A 17 -8.64 -15.75 2.69
N GLY A 18 -7.80 -16.09 1.73
CA GLY A 18 -6.89 -15.15 1.08
C GLY A 18 -5.79 -14.53 1.99
N LYS A 19 -5.63 -15.06 3.21
CA LYS A 19 -4.69 -14.50 4.23
C LYS A 19 -3.60 -15.45 4.66
N ALA A 20 -3.73 -16.73 4.38
CA ALA A 20 -2.71 -17.73 4.67
C ALA A 20 -2.67 -18.76 3.55
N ILE A 21 -1.50 -19.31 3.31
CA ILE A 21 -1.27 -20.38 2.34
C ILE A 21 -0.51 -21.51 2.97
N ILE A 22 -0.93 -22.74 2.68
CA ILE A 22 -0.20 -23.97 3.04
C ILE A 22 0.27 -24.61 1.73
N LEU A 23 1.56 -24.78 1.59
CA LEU A 23 2.19 -25.46 0.46
C LEU A 23 2.67 -26.82 0.95
N THR A 24 2.30 -27.89 0.24
CA THR A 24 2.60 -29.26 0.65
C THR A 24 3.27 -30.03 -0.48
N VAL A 25 4.28 -30.80 -0.11
CA VAL A 25 4.87 -31.82 -0.97
C VAL A 25 4.75 -33.15 -0.23
N MET A 26 4.14 -34.14 -0.86
CA MET A 26 4.01 -35.49 -0.26
C MET A 26 5.36 -36.16 -0.15
N GLY A 27 5.67 -36.64 1.06
CA GLY A 27 6.85 -37.42 1.34
C GLY A 27 6.76 -38.85 0.80
N LYS A 28 7.87 -39.58 0.87
CA LYS A 28 7.94 -41.03 0.55
C LYS A 28 7.40 -41.91 1.68
N ASP A 29 7.53 -41.43 2.91
CA ASP A 29 7.08 -42.12 4.10
C ASP A 29 5.67 -41.69 4.49
N GLY A 30 4.94 -42.52 5.21
CA GLY A 30 3.61 -42.21 5.72
C GLY A 30 3.64 -41.08 6.78
N LEU A 31 2.49 -40.45 7.00
CA LEU A 31 2.34 -39.37 7.99
C LEU A 31 2.62 -39.82 9.41
N ASP A 32 2.55 -41.15 9.68
CA ASP A 32 2.95 -41.79 10.95
C ASP A 32 4.43 -41.58 11.29
N LYS A 33 5.27 -41.31 10.30
CA LYS A 33 6.69 -40.94 10.47
C LYS A 33 6.91 -39.47 10.76
N GLY A 34 5.83 -38.69 10.83
CA GLY A 34 5.87 -37.28 11.09
C GLY A 34 5.93 -36.43 9.82
N ILE A 35 5.96 -35.12 10.03
CA ILE A 35 6.04 -34.12 8.96
C ILE A 35 7.21 -33.15 9.19
N ARG A 36 7.72 -32.58 8.13
CA ARG A 36 8.66 -31.45 8.20
C ARG A 36 7.88 -30.19 7.91
N LEU A 37 7.84 -29.26 8.87
CA LEU A 37 7.11 -28.01 8.78
C LEU A 37 8.08 -26.83 8.80
N ALA A 38 7.97 -25.95 7.81
CA ALA A 38 8.56 -24.61 7.83
C ALA A 38 7.42 -23.58 7.82
N ALA A 39 7.44 -22.67 8.77
CA ALA A 39 6.42 -21.63 8.89
C ALA A 39 7.07 -20.25 8.92
N ALA A 40 6.46 -19.31 8.24
CA ALA A 40 6.86 -17.91 8.25
C ALA A 40 5.61 -17.01 8.13
N HIS A 41 5.67 -15.79 8.67
CA HIS A 41 4.67 -14.79 8.36
C HIS A 41 4.90 -14.23 6.95
N ILE A 42 3.84 -13.82 6.29
CA ILE A 42 3.86 -13.29 4.91
C ILE A 42 3.40 -11.84 4.78
N ASP A 43 2.88 -11.27 5.86
CA ASP A 43 2.55 -9.85 5.88
C ASP A 43 3.83 -8.99 5.90
N SER A 44 3.75 -7.85 5.21
CA SER A 44 4.87 -6.91 5.07
C SER A 44 4.51 -5.55 5.66
N PRO A 45 5.50 -4.78 6.14
CA PRO A 45 5.28 -3.37 6.48
C PRO A 45 4.76 -2.59 5.27
N ARG A 46 3.85 -1.65 5.54
CA ARG A 46 3.23 -0.79 4.52
C ARG A 46 2.73 0.51 5.13
N LEU A 47 2.32 1.43 4.29
CA LEU A 47 1.53 2.59 4.67
C LEU A 47 0.07 2.33 4.27
N ASP A 48 -0.83 2.29 5.26
CA ASP A 48 -2.27 2.20 5.02
C ASP A 48 -2.88 3.60 4.91
N LEU A 49 -3.85 3.79 4.03
CA LEU A 49 -4.58 5.04 3.93
C LEU A 49 -5.50 5.20 5.14
N LYS A 50 -5.55 6.40 5.74
CA LYS A 50 -6.53 6.76 6.76
C LYS A 50 -7.91 6.94 6.15
N GLN A 51 -8.95 7.00 6.98
CA GLN A 51 -10.26 7.45 6.54
C GLN A 51 -10.19 8.88 6.01
N ASN A 52 -10.86 9.16 4.88
CA ASN A 52 -10.80 10.44 4.20
C ASN A 52 -9.34 10.93 4.00
N PRO A 53 -8.52 10.13 3.29
CA PRO A 53 -7.08 10.36 3.27
C PRO A 53 -6.67 11.56 2.41
N LEU A 54 -7.49 11.90 1.40
CA LEU A 54 -7.16 12.86 0.37
C LEU A 54 -7.30 14.30 0.87
N TYR A 55 -6.21 15.07 0.80
CA TYR A 55 -6.22 16.50 1.10
C TYR A 55 -5.23 17.25 0.23
N GLU A 56 -5.41 18.56 0.13
CA GLU A 56 -4.48 19.46 -0.53
C GLU A 56 -3.88 20.42 0.49
N ASP A 57 -2.57 20.61 0.43
CA ASP A 57 -1.83 21.61 1.17
C ASP A 57 -0.77 22.24 0.27
N LYS A 58 -0.74 23.58 0.20
CA LYS A 58 0.24 24.34 -0.58
C LYS A 58 0.38 23.86 -2.03
N GLU A 59 -0.76 23.64 -2.69
CA GLU A 59 -0.83 23.17 -4.08
C GLU A 59 -0.24 21.76 -4.30
N LEU A 60 -0.13 20.98 -3.23
CA LEU A 60 0.25 19.57 -3.27
C LEU A 60 -0.92 18.72 -2.80
N CYS A 61 -1.23 17.68 -3.54
CA CYS A 61 -2.23 16.70 -3.14
C CYS A 61 -1.56 15.52 -2.45
N LEU A 62 -2.04 15.19 -1.27
CA LEU A 62 -1.45 14.18 -0.40
C LEU A 62 -2.51 13.21 0.11
N PHE A 63 -2.05 11.98 0.41
CA PHE A 63 -2.80 11.04 1.23
C PHE A 63 -2.26 11.01 2.67
N LYS A 64 -3.17 11.12 3.64
CA LYS A 64 -2.87 10.81 5.03
C LYS A 64 -2.72 9.31 5.19
N THR A 65 -1.62 8.89 5.80
CA THR A 65 -1.31 7.47 5.99
C THR A 65 -1.15 7.10 7.47
N HIS A 66 -1.22 5.82 7.71
CA HIS A 66 -0.83 5.17 8.96
C HIS A 66 0.12 4.02 8.63
N TYR A 67 1.29 3.99 9.27
CA TYR A 67 2.23 2.90 9.04
C TYR A 67 1.80 1.61 9.75
N TYR A 68 2.00 0.49 9.09
CA TYR A 68 1.76 -0.85 9.61
C TYR A 68 3.08 -1.61 9.77
N GLY A 69 3.25 -2.27 10.93
CA GLY A 69 4.44 -3.04 11.25
C GLY A 69 5.58 -2.22 11.88
N GLY A 70 6.65 -2.92 12.23
CA GLY A 70 7.85 -2.29 12.78
C GLY A 70 8.74 -1.73 11.69
N ILE A 71 8.68 -0.42 11.46
CA ILE A 71 9.48 0.28 10.45
C ILE A 71 10.43 1.31 11.04
N LYS A 72 11.56 1.49 10.40
CA LYS A 72 12.42 2.66 10.59
C LYS A 72 11.90 3.77 9.67
N LYS A 73 11.04 4.65 10.20
CA LYS A 73 10.29 5.65 9.44
C LYS A 73 11.15 6.51 8.51
N TYR A 74 12.37 6.86 8.93
CA TYR A 74 13.29 7.66 8.13
C TYR A 74 13.77 6.95 6.85
N GLN A 75 13.63 5.62 6.75
CA GLN A 75 13.97 4.88 5.53
C GLN A 75 12.84 4.92 4.48
N TRP A 76 11.67 5.41 4.84
CA TRP A 76 10.47 5.42 3.99
C TRP A 76 10.27 6.75 3.27
N THR A 77 11.05 7.78 3.62
CA THR A 77 11.06 9.04 2.87
C THR A 77 11.78 8.87 1.55
N THR A 78 11.31 9.55 0.50
CA THR A 78 11.89 9.57 -0.86
C THR A 78 11.91 8.22 -1.59
N VAL A 79 11.43 7.14 -0.98
CA VAL A 79 11.32 5.83 -1.64
C VAL A 79 10.11 5.83 -2.57
N PRO A 80 10.26 5.38 -3.83
CA PRO A 80 9.12 5.21 -4.72
C PRO A 80 8.19 4.12 -4.20
N MET A 81 6.88 4.39 -4.24
CA MET A 81 5.83 3.51 -3.75
C MET A 81 4.74 3.34 -4.79
N SER A 82 4.08 2.19 -4.76
CA SER A 82 2.87 1.89 -5.50
C SER A 82 1.65 1.84 -4.59
N LEU A 83 0.47 2.03 -5.14
CA LEU A 83 -0.81 1.99 -4.45
C LEU A 83 -1.56 0.72 -4.84
N HIS A 84 -1.82 -0.12 -3.85
CA HIS A 84 -2.59 -1.35 -3.98
C HIS A 84 -3.78 -1.35 -3.03
N GLY A 85 -4.94 -1.73 -3.50
CA GLY A 85 -6.09 -1.81 -2.63
C GLY A 85 -7.39 -2.18 -3.34
N VAL A 86 -8.47 -2.12 -2.57
CA VAL A 86 -9.83 -2.32 -3.07
C VAL A 86 -10.68 -1.16 -2.59
N VAL A 87 -11.39 -0.54 -3.50
CA VAL A 87 -12.41 0.47 -3.22
C VAL A 87 -13.78 -0.18 -3.40
N ILE A 88 -14.63 -0.04 -2.40
CA ILE A 88 -16.02 -0.46 -2.48
C ILE A 88 -16.86 0.80 -2.71
N LYS A 89 -17.52 0.86 -3.87
CA LYS A 89 -18.38 1.99 -4.24
C LYS A 89 -19.72 1.94 -3.50
N ALA A 90 -20.47 3.04 -3.52
CA ALA A 90 -21.77 3.15 -2.86
C ALA A 90 -22.80 2.13 -3.37
N ASP A 91 -22.70 1.67 -4.60
CA ASP A 91 -23.53 0.61 -5.19
C ASP A 91 -23.11 -0.81 -4.79
N GLY A 92 -22.03 -0.95 -4.00
CA GLY A 92 -21.46 -2.23 -3.57
C GLY A 92 -20.47 -2.86 -4.56
N GLU A 93 -20.19 -2.22 -5.70
CA GLU A 93 -19.19 -2.70 -6.63
C GLU A 93 -17.78 -2.58 -6.02
N SER A 94 -16.96 -3.61 -6.16
CA SER A 94 -15.58 -3.63 -5.71
C SER A 94 -14.63 -3.34 -6.88
N VAL A 95 -13.84 -2.29 -6.76
CA VAL A 95 -12.82 -1.91 -7.74
C VAL A 95 -11.43 -2.17 -7.16
N THR A 96 -10.64 -3.01 -7.83
CA THR A 96 -9.25 -3.22 -7.48
C THR A 96 -8.40 -2.10 -8.05
N VAL A 97 -7.62 -1.45 -7.19
CA VAL A 97 -6.68 -0.38 -7.54
C VAL A 97 -5.28 -0.95 -7.49
N ASN A 98 -4.53 -0.78 -8.58
CA ASN A 98 -3.11 -1.07 -8.69
C ASN A 98 -2.47 0.04 -9.54
N ILE A 99 -1.67 0.91 -8.91
CA ILE A 99 -1.06 2.08 -9.56
C ILE A 99 0.39 2.20 -9.09
N GLY A 100 1.32 2.34 -10.02
CA GLY A 100 2.74 2.54 -9.74
C GLY A 100 3.61 1.33 -10.05
N GLU A 101 3.05 0.28 -10.66
CA GLU A 101 3.78 -0.93 -11.08
C GLU A 101 4.14 -0.89 -12.56
N ASP A 102 3.31 -0.27 -13.38
CA ASP A 102 3.54 -0.16 -14.82
C ASP A 102 4.49 1.02 -15.14
N LYS A 103 5.21 0.91 -16.26
CA LYS A 103 6.24 1.88 -16.67
C LYS A 103 5.71 3.31 -16.80
N ASP A 104 4.46 3.47 -17.19
CA ASP A 104 3.82 4.77 -17.42
C ASP A 104 2.94 5.23 -16.25
N ASP A 105 2.90 4.44 -15.17
CA ASP A 105 2.18 4.79 -13.97
C ASP A 105 2.86 5.94 -13.19
N PRO A 106 2.09 6.77 -12.49
CA PRO A 106 2.64 7.73 -11.54
C PRO A 106 3.30 7.01 -10.37
N VAL A 107 4.40 7.58 -9.89
CA VAL A 107 5.12 7.08 -8.71
C VAL A 107 4.80 7.98 -7.53
N PHE A 108 4.51 7.36 -6.40
CA PHE A 108 4.21 8.05 -5.14
C PHE A 108 5.42 8.03 -4.21
N CYS A 109 5.54 9.03 -3.34
CA CYS A 109 6.59 9.04 -2.33
C CYS A 109 6.18 9.86 -1.10
N VAL A 110 6.80 9.56 0.03
CA VAL A 110 6.80 10.45 1.19
C VAL A 110 7.93 11.44 1.00
N THR A 111 7.61 12.73 0.95
CA THR A 111 8.61 13.80 0.80
C THR A 111 9.37 14.04 2.10
N ASP A 112 10.59 14.54 1.99
CA ASP A 112 11.37 15.03 3.13
C ASP A 112 11.79 16.49 2.89
N ILE A 113 12.15 17.18 3.97
CA ILE A 113 12.57 18.59 3.89
C ILE A 113 14.05 18.70 3.57
N LEU A 114 14.41 19.82 2.91
CA LEU A 114 15.79 20.14 2.59
C LEU A 114 16.64 20.37 3.86
N PRO A 115 17.96 20.08 3.83
CA PRO A 115 18.85 20.25 4.98
C PRO A 115 18.77 21.63 5.63
N HIS A 116 18.61 22.68 4.83
CA HIS A 116 18.51 24.07 5.29
C HIS A 116 17.29 24.35 6.16
N LEU A 117 16.25 23.52 6.05
CA LEU A 117 15.00 23.62 6.84
C LEU A 117 14.92 22.55 7.92
N ALA A 118 15.84 21.59 7.94
CA ALA A 118 15.78 20.38 8.74
C ALA A 118 16.43 20.50 10.13
N ASP A 119 16.89 21.67 10.56
CA ASP A 119 17.63 21.83 11.83
C ASP A 119 16.89 21.24 13.04
N ALA A 120 15.61 21.53 13.17
CA ALA A 120 14.79 20.97 14.26
C ALA A 120 14.55 19.47 14.11
N GLN A 121 14.42 18.97 12.89
CA GLN A 121 14.25 17.54 12.59
C GLN A 121 15.52 16.76 12.92
N MET A 122 16.68 17.26 12.48
CA MET A 122 17.99 16.61 12.66
C MET A 122 18.44 16.52 14.13
N LYS A 123 17.87 17.34 15.01
CA LYS A 123 18.09 17.27 16.47
C LYS A 123 17.24 16.24 17.19
N ARG A 124 16.29 15.59 16.48
CA ARG A 124 15.46 14.54 17.07
C ARG A 124 16.23 13.21 17.18
N PRO A 125 15.94 12.37 18.18
CA PRO A 125 16.45 11.00 18.21
C PRO A 125 16.03 10.24 16.96
N ALA A 126 16.86 9.30 16.48
CA ALA A 126 16.60 8.54 15.26
C ALA A 126 15.19 7.92 15.14
N PRO A 127 14.58 7.35 16.20
CA PRO A 127 13.21 6.82 16.11
C PRO A 127 12.13 7.91 15.90
N GLN A 128 12.47 9.17 16.17
CA GLN A 128 11.58 10.34 16.06
C GLN A 128 11.98 11.28 14.92
N LEU A 129 13.02 10.95 14.17
CA LEU A 129 13.52 11.77 13.08
C LEU A 129 12.38 12.10 12.10
N ILE A 130 11.63 11.08 11.72
CA ILE A 130 10.34 11.20 11.02
C ILE A 130 9.24 10.70 11.98
N LYS A 131 8.23 11.51 12.23
CA LYS A 131 7.06 11.10 13.02
C LYS A 131 6.08 10.33 12.16
N GLY A 132 5.24 9.49 12.78
CA GLY A 132 4.20 8.72 12.06
C GLY A 132 3.25 9.62 11.26
N GLU A 133 2.86 10.76 11.82
CA GLU A 133 1.98 11.74 11.19
C GLU A 133 2.66 12.55 10.06
N GLU A 134 3.98 12.45 9.90
CA GLU A 134 4.74 13.08 8.83
C GLU A 134 4.85 12.16 7.59
N LEU A 135 4.43 10.89 7.68
CA LEU A 135 4.43 9.92 6.57
C LEU A 135 3.24 10.11 5.63
N ASN A 136 3.03 11.34 5.15
CA ASN A 136 1.99 11.61 4.16
C ASN A 136 2.52 11.40 2.75
N LEU A 137 1.72 10.73 1.93
CA LEU A 137 2.11 10.29 0.59
C LEU A 137 1.78 11.38 -0.43
N LEU A 138 2.78 11.91 -1.11
CA LEU A 138 2.58 12.83 -2.23
C LEU A 138 2.02 12.05 -3.44
N ILE A 139 0.89 12.52 -3.96
CA ILE A 139 0.18 11.87 -5.06
C ILE A 139 -0.02 12.79 -6.27
N GLY A 140 0.13 14.10 -6.12
CA GLY A 140 -0.01 15.01 -7.23
C GLY A 140 0.41 16.44 -6.90
N SER A 141 0.82 17.15 -7.96
CA SER A 141 1.22 18.56 -7.91
C SER A 141 0.73 19.37 -9.13
N ARG A 142 -0.07 18.75 -10.01
CA ARG A 142 -0.61 19.42 -11.20
C ARG A 142 -2.01 19.94 -10.92
N PRO A 143 -2.24 21.27 -10.97
CA PRO A 143 -3.55 21.83 -10.72
C PRO A 143 -4.52 21.52 -11.88
N PHE A 144 -5.79 21.46 -11.56
CA PHE A 144 -6.87 21.48 -12.54
C PHE A 144 -6.87 22.84 -13.26
N ARG A 145 -7.26 22.87 -14.53
CA ARG A 145 -7.11 24.04 -15.42
C ARG A 145 -8.16 25.13 -15.21
N ASP A 146 -8.88 25.12 -14.11
CA ASP A 146 -9.88 26.14 -13.80
C ASP A 146 -9.38 27.05 -12.65
N ASP A 147 -9.25 28.35 -12.95
CA ASP A 147 -8.77 29.32 -11.96
C ASP A 147 -9.81 29.77 -10.94
N ALA A 148 -11.07 29.43 -11.14
CA ALA A 148 -12.17 29.82 -10.27
C ALA A 148 -12.38 28.89 -9.05
N VAL A 149 -11.73 27.73 -9.02
CA VAL A 149 -11.92 26.71 -7.96
C VAL A 149 -10.76 26.66 -6.98
N SER A 150 -11.07 26.34 -5.74
CA SER A 150 -10.09 26.01 -4.70
C SER A 150 -9.68 24.51 -4.78
N ASN A 151 -8.56 24.15 -4.14
CA ASN A 151 -8.06 22.76 -4.11
C ASN A 151 -7.92 22.15 -5.53
N LYS A 152 -7.29 22.88 -6.42
CA LYS A 152 -7.18 22.52 -7.85
C LYS A 152 -6.45 21.20 -8.08
N VAL A 153 -5.45 20.87 -7.26
CA VAL A 153 -4.69 19.63 -7.41
C VAL A 153 -5.53 18.44 -6.93
N LYS A 154 -6.23 18.60 -5.81
CA LYS A 154 -7.19 17.59 -5.33
C LYS A 154 -8.27 17.33 -6.38
N LEU A 155 -8.84 18.37 -6.96
CA LEU A 155 -9.86 18.25 -8.01
C LEU A 155 -9.34 17.49 -9.23
N ASN A 156 -8.11 17.75 -9.65
CA ASN A 156 -7.48 17.02 -10.76
C ASN A 156 -7.31 15.52 -10.45
N ILE A 157 -6.86 15.20 -9.25
CA ILE A 157 -6.76 13.78 -8.81
C ILE A 157 -8.13 13.11 -8.77
N MET A 158 -9.15 13.80 -8.26
CA MET A 158 -10.52 13.26 -8.24
C MET A 158 -11.07 13.04 -9.64
N ALA A 159 -10.79 13.94 -10.59
CA ALA A 159 -11.18 13.75 -11.98
C ALA A 159 -10.53 12.51 -12.61
N ILE A 160 -9.24 12.27 -12.35
CA ILE A 160 -8.51 11.07 -12.82
C ILE A 160 -9.09 9.80 -12.20
N LEU A 161 -9.37 9.79 -10.89
CA LEU A 161 -9.97 8.65 -10.20
C LEU A 161 -11.38 8.34 -10.70
N ASN A 162 -12.15 9.38 -10.98
CA ASN A 162 -13.49 9.23 -11.57
C ASN A 162 -13.42 8.65 -12.99
N GLU A 163 -12.57 9.19 -13.84
CA GLU A 163 -12.41 8.74 -15.23
C GLU A 163 -11.93 7.28 -15.30
N LYS A 164 -10.92 6.91 -14.50
CA LYS A 164 -10.28 5.59 -14.57
C LYS A 164 -11.05 4.51 -13.81
N TYR A 165 -11.70 4.85 -12.71
CA TYR A 165 -12.28 3.87 -11.77
C TYR A 165 -13.74 4.16 -11.39
N GLY A 166 -14.33 5.28 -11.84
CA GLY A 166 -15.66 5.70 -11.41
C GLY A 166 -15.77 6.05 -9.92
N ILE A 167 -14.66 6.45 -9.29
CA ILE A 167 -14.62 6.83 -7.88
C ILE A 167 -14.99 8.31 -7.75
N VAL A 168 -15.92 8.61 -6.87
CA VAL A 168 -16.31 9.96 -6.45
C VAL A 168 -16.08 10.12 -4.95
N GLU A 169 -15.87 11.35 -4.50
CA GLU A 169 -15.83 11.70 -3.07
C GLU A 169 -17.25 12.08 -2.65
N ASP A 170 -17.76 11.47 -1.57
CA ASP A 170 -19.03 11.80 -0.94
C ASP A 170 -18.93 13.06 -0.06
#